data_5b5e46356b690b04876ae753e2f56b5f
#
_entry.id   5b5e46356b690b04876ae753e2f56b5f
#
_cell.length_a   1.000
_cell.length_b   1.000
_cell.length_c   1.000
_cell.angle_alpha   90.00
_cell.angle_beta   90.00
_cell.angle_gamma   90.00
#
_symmetry.space_group_name_H-M   'P 1'
#
loop_
_entity.id
_entity.type
_entity.pdbx_description
1 polymer ?
#
loop_
_entity_poly.entity_id
_entity_poly.type
_entity_poly.pdbx_seq_one_letter_code
_entity_poly.pdbx_strand_id
1 'polypeptide(L)'
;MFITFEGIDGSGKTTQSRLLAEYLSEIYGINNVILTREPGGTLFNESVRDLLFQAQGLDNLSELLFFIAMRREHFAKVIKPSLIQKKIVICDRFIDSTIAYQGYGQGIDCGLISQLNDLVVDVYPDITFIIDVDINESFSRSCKNGYEFADLEFYYRVRDGFYNIVKKNPYRCHIITDKNNTYNIDSINFIHLKIIEVLQMV
;
A
#
# COMPACT_ATOMS: atom_id res chain seq x y z
N MET A 1 -8.74 -5.57 13.50
CA MET A 1 -8.62 -4.31 12.71
C MET A 1 -7.62 -4.53 11.60
N PHE A 2 -7.94 -4.09 10.40
CA PHE A 2 -7.06 -4.20 9.24
C PHE A 2 -6.78 -2.82 8.65
N ILE A 3 -5.53 -2.39 8.65
CA ILE A 3 -5.06 -1.06 8.25
C ILE A 3 -4.11 -1.23 7.06
N THR A 4 -4.26 -0.41 6.01
CA THR A 4 -3.35 -0.41 4.87
C THR A 4 -2.72 0.95 4.65
N PHE A 5 -1.49 0.95 4.14
CA PHE A 5 -0.76 2.12 3.73
C PHE A 5 -0.55 2.09 2.22
N GLU A 6 -0.97 3.15 1.55
CA GLU A 6 -0.96 3.28 0.11
C GLU A 6 -0.29 4.59 -0.33
N GLY A 7 0.00 4.72 -1.60
CA GLY A 7 0.66 5.89 -2.21
C GLY A 7 1.77 5.48 -3.17
N ILE A 8 2.35 6.46 -3.85
CA ILE A 8 3.42 6.24 -4.84
C ILE A 8 4.73 5.76 -4.19
N ASP A 9 5.65 5.21 -4.98
CA ASP A 9 6.96 4.78 -4.47
C ASP A 9 7.73 5.98 -3.91
N GLY A 10 8.45 5.78 -2.81
CA GLY A 10 9.15 6.87 -2.13
C GLY A 10 8.28 7.82 -1.30
N SER A 11 6.95 7.59 -1.18
CA SER A 11 6.07 8.45 -0.37
C SER A 11 6.22 8.31 1.14
N GLY A 12 6.96 7.30 1.63
CA GLY A 12 7.19 7.09 3.06
C GLY A 12 6.23 6.10 3.72
N LYS A 13 5.43 5.35 2.97
CA LYS A 13 4.52 4.31 3.50
C LYS A 13 5.17 3.36 4.48
N THR A 14 6.31 2.78 4.09
CA THR A 14 7.04 1.81 4.92
C THR A 14 7.51 2.41 6.25
N THR A 15 7.90 3.68 6.25
CA THR A 15 8.25 4.40 7.48
C THR A 15 7.03 4.55 8.38
N GLN A 16 5.91 5.03 7.81
CA GLN A 16 4.70 5.28 8.58
C GLN A 16 4.04 4.00 9.08
N SER A 17 4.04 2.93 8.27
CA SER A 17 3.51 1.63 8.70
C SER A 17 4.30 1.04 9.88
N ARG A 18 5.64 1.21 9.90
CA ARG A 18 6.49 0.80 11.04
C ARG A 18 6.20 1.62 12.28
N LEU A 19 6.17 2.95 12.16
CA LEU A 19 5.88 3.84 13.29
C LEU A 19 4.51 3.52 13.90
N LEU A 20 3.50 3.28 13.07
CA LEU A 20 2.18 2.90 13.56
C LEU A 20 2.20 1.51 14.24
N ALA A 21 2.96 0.56 13.69
CA ALA A 21 3.08 -0.77 14.29
C ALA A 21 3.78 -0.70 15.66
N GLU A 22 4.82 0.11 15.79
CA GLU A 22 5.50 0.36 17.07
C GLU A 22 4.55 0.98 18.09
N TYR A 23 3.88 2.08 17.72
CA TYR A 23 2.89 2.76 18.57
C TYR A 23 1.78 1.83 19.05
N LEU A 24 1.17 1.05 18.15
CA LEU A 24 0.09 0.13 18.51
C LEU A 24 0.61 -1.08 19.32
N SER A 25 1.85 -1.49 19.10
CA SER A 25 2.48 -2.56 19.90
C SER A 25 2.73 -2.16 21.35
N GLU A 26 3.03 -0.88 21.60
CA GLU A 26 3.14 -0.35 22.96
C GLU A 26 1.79 -0.38 23.70
N ILE A 27 0.69 -0.11 22.98
CA ILE A 27 -0.66 -0.06 23.58
C ILE A 27 -1.27 -1.46 23.73
N TYR A 28 -1.20 -2.29 22.69
CA TYR A 28 -1.92 -3.56 22.60
C TYR A 28 -1.03 -4.79 22.82
N GLY A 29 0.29 -4.61 22.92
CA GLY A 29 1.28 -5.67 23.00
C GLY A 29 1.75 -6.17 21.64
N ILE A 30 3.05 -6.45 21.53
CA ILE A 30 3.73 -6.82 20.26
C ILE A 30 3.13 -8.06 19.58
N ASN A 31 2.60 -9.01 20.32
CA ASN A 31 2.00 -10.24 19.78
C ASN A 31 0.62 -10.01 19.14
N ASN A 32 0.02 -8.84 19.35
CA ASN A 32 -1.30 -8.47 18.85
C ASN A 32 -1.25 -7.55 17.64
N VAL A 33 -0.06 -7.15 17.19
CA VAL A 33 0.14 -6.30 16.01
C VAL A 33 0.98 -7.06 14.98
N ILE A 34 0.49 -7.14 13.76
CA ILE A 34 1.17 -7.78 12.63
C ILE A 34 1.48 -6.70 11.60
N LEU A 35 2.76 -6.46 11.36
CA LEU A 35 3.23 -5.62 10.26
C LEU A 35 3.61 -6.51 9.09
N THR A 36 3.04 -6.25 7.92
CA THR A 36 3.28 -7.01 6.69
C THR A 36 3.26 -6.10 5.46
N ARG A 37 3.47 -6.66 4.26
CA ARG A 37 3.51 -5.88 3.01
C ARG A 37 3.12 -6.69 1.79
N GLU A 38 2.74 -5.97 0.72
CA GLU A 38 2.59 -6.53 -0.63
C GLU A 38 3.45 -5.75 -1.65
N PRO A 39 3.92 -6.40 -2.72
CA PRO A 39 3.99 -7.85 -2.87
C PRO A 39 5.00 -8.44 -1.87
N GLY A 40 4.65 -9.56 -1.22
CA GLY A 40 5.49 -10.19 -0.20
C GLY A 40 4.69 -10.82 0.92
N GLY A 41 5.23 -10.79 2.14
CA GLY A 41 4.54 -11.21 3.36
C GLY A 41 4.56 -12.71 3.63
N THR A 42 5.00 -13.55 2.69
CA THR A 42 5.29 -14.99 2.87
C THR A 42 6.60 -15.34 2.21
N LEU A 43 7.27 -16.40 2.65
CA LEU A 43 8.54 -16.85 2.03
C LEU A 43 8.37 -17.11 0.53
N PHE A 44 7.26 -17.72 0.12
CA PHE A 44 6.95 -17.95 -1.27
C PHE A 44 6.83 -16.63 -2.04
N ASN A 45 6.05 -15.69 -1.51
CA ASN A 45 5.84 -14.40 -2.17
C ASN A 45 7.12 -13.54 -2.24
N GLU A 46 8.02 -13.63 -1.26
CA GLU A 46 9.30 -12.91 -1.35
C GLU A 46 10.13 -13.45 -2.54
N SER A 47 10.16 -14.77 -2.76
CA SER A 47 10.85 -15.36 -3.92
C SER A 47 10.19 -14.95 -5.24
N VAL A 48 8.87 -14.95 -5.32
CA VAL A 48 8.12 -14.49 -6.51
C VAL A 48 8.35 -13.01 -6.76
N ARG A 49 8.37 -12.19 -5.72
CA ARG A 49 8.68 -10.76 -5.79
C ARG A 49 10.03 -10.51 -6.45
N ASP A 50 11.07 -11.22 -6.01
CA ASP A 50 12.42 -11.07 -6.57
C ASP A 50 12.44 -11.42 -8.07
N LEU A 51 11.74 -12.48 -8.47
CA LEU A 51 11.59 -12.85 -9.88
C LEU A 51 10.85 -11.78 -10.69
N LEU A 52 9.76 -11.23 -10.17
CA LEU A 52 8.97 -10.19 -10.84
C LEU A 52 9.78 -8.91 -11.07
N PHE A 53 10.56 -8.47 -10.08
CA PHE A 53 11.40 -7.28 -10.23
C PHE A 53 12.61 -7.48 -11.13
N GLN A 54 13.05 -8.72 -11.35
CA GLN A 54 14.10 -9.05 -12.32
C GLN A 54 13.55 -9.27 -13.73
N ALA A 55 12.25 -9.57 -13.87
CA ALA A 55 11.62 -9.80 -15.16
C ALA A 55 11.56 -8.51 -15.97
N GLN A 56 12.10 -8.53 -17.20
CA GLN A 56 11.99 -7.43 -18.15
C GLN A 56 10.90 -7.73 -19.19
N GLY A 57 10.06 -6.74 -19.47
CA GLY A 57 9.07 -6.86 -20.55
C GLY A 57 7.90 -7.80 -20.25
N LEU A 58 7.58 -7.99 -18.97
CA LEU A 58 6.37 -8.72 -18.60
C LEU A 58 5.12 -7.97 -19.10
N ASP A 59 4.20 -8.70 -19.71
CA ASP A 59 2.90 -8.15 -20.11
C ASP A 59 2.10 -7.66 -18.89
N ASN A 60 1.43 -6.51 -19.04
CA ASN A 60 0.70 -5.86 -17.96
C ASN A 60 -0.35 -6.76 -17.28
N LEU A 61 -1.07 -7.56 -18.09
CA LEU A 61 -2.06 -8.49 -17.54
C LEU A 61 -1.40 -9.63 -16.79
N SER A 62 -0.28 -10.15 -17.29
CA SER A 62 0.51 -11.17 -16.60
C SER A 62 1.03 -10.66 -15.26
N GLU A 63 1.57 -9.43 -15.21
CA GLU A 63 2.00 -8.77 -13.98
C GLU A 63 0.85 -8.64 -12.98
N LEU A 64 -0.32 -8.16 -13.43
CA LEU A 64 -1.52 -8.08 -12.59
C LEU A 64 -1.88 -9.45 -11.99
N LEU A 65 -1.89 -10.50 -12.81
CA LEU A 65 -2.25 -11.85 -12.34
C LEU A 65 -1.26 -12.39 -11.30
N PHE A 66 0.03 -12.08 -11.42
CA PHE A 66 1.00 -12.39 -10.38
C PHE A 66 0.70 -11.66 -9.07
N PHE A 67 0.40 -10.36 -9.11
CA PHE A 67 0.03 -9.62 -7.89
C PHE A 67 -1.23 -10.19 -7.24
N ILE A 68 -2.24 -10.56 -8.03
CA ILE A 68 -3.47 -11.18 -7.53
C ILE A 68 -3.20 -12.54 -6.88
N ALA A 69 -2.36 -13.39 -7.51
CA ALA A 69 -1.99 -14.70 -6.96
C ALA A 69 -1.20 -14.55 -5.64
N MET A 70 -0.22 -13.63 -5.60
CA MET A 70 0.56 -13.34 -4.40
C MET A 70 -0.33 -12.79 -3.28
N ARG A 71 -1.29 -11.91 -3.60
CA ARG A 71 -2.29 -11.41 -2.64
C ARG A 71 -3.11 -12.53 -2.06
N ARG A 72 -3.57 -13.47 -2.87
CA ARG A 72 -4.31 -14.64 -2.37
C ARG A 72 -3.50 -15.44 -1.36
N GLU A 73 -2.25 -15.73 -1.67
CA GLU A 73 -1.36 -16.48 -0.76
C GLU A 73 -1.11 -15.72 0.54
N HIS A 74 -0.79 -14.43 0.45
CA HIS A 74 -0.57 -13.55 1.59
C HIS A 74 -1.83 -13.43 2.47
N PHE A 75 -2.99 -13.19 1.84
CA PHE A 75 -4.26 -13.08 2.53
C PHE A 75 -4.59 -14.38 3.29
N ALA A 76 -4.47 -15.52 2.64
CA ALA A 76 -4.81 -16.82 3.21
C ALA A 76 -3.86 -17.25 4.35
N LYS A 77 -2.57 -16.91 4.26
CA LYS A 77 -1.54 -17.40 5.19
C LYS A 77 -1.23 -16.43 6.33
N VAL A 78 -1.41 -15.13 6.12
CA VAL A 78 -1.00 -14.10 7.08
C VAL A 78 -2.18 -13.24 7.52
N ILE A 79 -2.85 -12.56 6.59
CA ILE A 79 -3.85 -11.54 6.96
C ILE A 79 -5.06 -12.18 7.61
N LYS A 80 -5.74 -13.09 6.93
CA LYS A 80 -6.98 -13.70 7.42
C LYS A 80 -6.81 -14.44 8.75
N PRO A 81 -5.79 -15.31 8.95
CA PRO A 81 -5.56 -15.95 10.24
C PRO A 81 -5.30 -14.97 11.38
N SER A 82 -4.58 -13.86 11.10
CA SER A 82 -4.32 -12.83 12.10
C SER A 82 -5.59 -12.08 12.51
N LEU A 83 -6.45 -11.75 11.55
CA LEU A 83 -7.74 -11.10 11.81
C LEU A 83 -8.70 -12.02 12.59
N ILE A 84 -8.73 -13.32 12.27
CA ILE A 84 -9.49 -14.32 13.05
C ILE A 84 -9.02 -14.37 14.50
N GLN A 85 -7.71 -14.20 14.75
CA GLN A 85 -7.13 -14.09 16.09
C GLN A 85 -7.35 -12.71 16.73
N LYS A 86 -8.15 -11.83 16.12
CA LYS A 86 -8.44 -10.46 16.58
C LYS A 86 -7.20 -9.56 16.71
N LYS A 87 -6.14 -9.86 15.98
CA LYS A 87 -4.95 -9.02 15.90
C LYS A 87 -5.19 -7.79 15.02
N ILE A 88 -4.38 -6.77 15.25
CA ILE A 88 -4.28 -5.61 14.36
C ILE A 88 -3.31 -5.98 13.24
N VAL A 89 -3.76 -5.90 11.99
CA VAL A 89 -2.92 -6.12 10.81
C VAL A 89 -2.66 -4.79 10.13
N ILE A 90 -1.39 -4.47 9.92
CA ILE A 90 -0.92 -3.30 9.19
C ILE A 90 -0.21 -3.79 7.95
N CYS A 91 -0.68 -3.40 6.76
CA CYS A 91 -0.10 -3.84 5.48
C CYS A 91 0.39 -2.64 4.65
N ASP A 92 1.68 -2.65 4.29
CA ASP A 92 2.25 -1.70 3.33
C ASP A 92 1.89 -2.18 1.92
N ARG A 93 0.94 -1.52 1.27
CA ARG A 93 0.23 -1.83 0.03
C ARG A 93 -0.75 -3.00 0.15
N PHE A 94 -1.87 -2.86 -0.55
CA PHE A 94 -2.90 -3.88 -0.70
C PHE A 94 -3.68 -3.66 -2.02
N ILE A 95 -4.99 -3.90 -2.02
CA ILE A 95 -5.86 -3.83 -3.19
C ILE A 95 -5.82 -2.48 -3.93
N ASP A 96 -5.72 -1.39 -3.19
CA ASP A 96 -5.77 -0.03 -3.75
C ASP A 96 -4.52 0.28 -4.58
N SER A 97 -3.35 -0.29 -4.23
CA SER A 97 -2.15 -0.21 -5.08
C SER A 97 -2.39 -0.82 -6.47
N THR A 98 -3.04 -1.98 -6.57
CA THR A 98 -3.29 -2.64 -7.85
C THR A 98 -4.25 -1.81 -8.73
N ILE A 99 -5.28 -1.22 -8.11
CA ILE A 99 -6.20 -0.31 -8.82
C ILE A 99 -5.44 0.91 -9.33
N ALA A 100 -4.58 1.51 -8.49
CA ALA A 100 -3.84 2.71 -8.88
C ALA A 100 -2.76 2.43 -9.93
N TYR A 101 -1.93 1.40 -9.73
CA TYR A 101 -0.79 1.10 -10.60
C TYR A 101 -1.20 0.39 -11.89
N GLN A 102 -1.86 -0.77 -11.78
CA GLN A 102 -2.25 -1.55 -12.96
C GLN A 102 -3.48 -0.97 -13.64
N GLY A 103 -4.42 -0.39 -12.87
CA GLY A 103 -5.62 0.25 -13.43
C GLY A 103 -5.29 1.62 -14.05
N TYR A 104 -5.08 2.63 -13.22
CA TYR A 104 -4.85 4.00 -13.69
C TYR A 104 -3.48 4.17 -14.37
N GLY A 105 -2.43 3.58 -13.81
CA GLY A 105 -1.07 3.68 -14.35
C GLY A 105 -0.92 2.97 -15.69
N GLN A 106 -1.24 1.68 -15.77
CA GLN A 106 -1.05 0.83 -16.94
C GLN A 106 -2.30 0.74 -17.86
N GLY A 107 -3.46 1.25 -17.44
CA GLY A 107 -4.67 1.31 -18.26
C GLY A 107 -5.49 0.01 -18.31
N ILE A 108 -5.28 -0.92 -17.37
CA ILE A 108 -6.13 -2.10 -17.25
C ILE A 108 -7.50 -1.69 -16.68
N ASP A 109 -8.57 -2.32 -17.14
CA ASP A 109 -9.92 -2.03 -16.66
C ASP A 109 -10.04 -2.22 -15.15
N CYS A 110 -10.40 -1.13 -14.45
CA CYS A 110 -10.54 -1.15 -12.98
C CYS A 110 -11.67 -2.09 -12.51
N GLY A 111 -12.67 -2.33 -13.34
CA GLY A 111 -13.74 -3.28 -13.04
C GLY A 111 -13.22 -4.72 -13.01
N LEU A 112 -12.37 -5.09 -13.97
CA LEU A 112 -11.69 -6.38 -13.97
C LEU A 112 -10.79 -6.53 -12.74
N ILE A 113 -10.00 -5.50 -12.41
CA ILE A 113 -9.12 -5.53 -11.23
C ILE A 113 -9.94 -5.71 -9.94
N SER A 114 -11.08 -5.02 -9.81
CA SER A 114 -11.96 -5.17 -8.65
C SER A 114 -12.50 -6.60 -8.54
N GLN A 115 -12.98 -7.17 -9.65
CA GLN A 115 -13.49 -8.55 -9.67
C GLN A 115 -12.40 -9.58 -9.28
N LEU A 116 -11.17 -9.39 -9.74
CA LEU A 116 -10.04 -10.25 -9.39
C LEU A 116 -9.68 -10.11 -7.90
N ASN A 117 -9.72 -8.90 -7.35
CA ASN A 117 -9.53 -8.69 -5.91
C ASN A 117 -10.64 -9.37 -5.10
N ASP A 118 -11.91 -9.18 -5.45
CA ASP A 118 -13.07 -9.81 -4.79
C ASP A 118 -13.00 -11.34 -4.80
N LEU A 119 -12.42 -11.92 -5.87
CA LEU A 119 -12.20 -13.36 -5.97
C LEU A 119 -11.20 -13.89 -4.94
N VAL A 120 -10.17 -13.10 -4.62
CA VAL A 120 -9.02 -13.58 -3.83
C VAL A 120 -9.03 -13.14 -2.37
N VAL A 121 -9.78 -12.09 -2.01
CA VAL A 121 -9.94 -11.61 -0.63
C VAL A 121 -11.41 -11.50 -0.26
N ASP A 122 -11.75 -11.82 0.98
CA ASP A 122 -13.11 -11.70 1.52
C ASP A 122 -13.21 -10.63 2.65
N VAL A 123 -12.13 -9.89 2.90
CA VAL A 123 -12.07 -8.80 3.87
C VAL A 123 -11.35 -7.61 3.25
N TYR A 124 -11.97 -6.45 3.32
CA TYR A 124 -11.37 -5.17 2.94
C TYR A 124 -10.74 -4.50 4.16
N PRO A 125 -9.77 -3.58 3.97
CA PRO A 125 -9.23 -2.79 5.07
C PRO A 125 -10.32 -1.96 5.76
N ASP A 126 -10.25 -1.90 7.10
CA ASP A 126 -11.10 -0.99 7.88
C ASP A 126 -10.69 0.46 7.62
N ILE A 127 -9.38 0.71 7.48
CA ILE A 127 -8.81 2.03 7.19
C ILE A 127 -7.66 1.88 6.19
N THR A 128 -7.61 2.79 5.23
CA THR A 128 -6.49 2.95 4.28
C THR A 128 -5.93 4.36 4.38
N PHE A 129 -4.66 4.48 4.72
CA PHE A 129 -3.92 5.74 4.69
C PHE A 129 -3.17 5.88 3.36
N ILE A 130 -3.53 6.87 2.57
CA ILE A 130 -2.85 7.20 1.32
C ILE A 130 -1.87 8.34 1.60
N ILE A 131 -0.58 8.00 1.62
CA ILE A 131 0.49 8.97 1.85
C ILE A 131 0.77 9.67 0.51
N ASP A 132 0.35 10.93 0.45
CA ASP A 132 0.52 11.76 -0.73
C ASP A 132 1.67 12.75 -0.55
N VAL A 133 2.61 12.72 -1.47
CA VAL A 133 3.79 13.56 -1.50
C VAL A 133 4.00 14.11 -2.91
N ASP A 134 4.84 15.14 -3.04
CA ASP A 134 5.25 15.65 -4.35
C ASP A 134 5.91 14.55 -5.19
N ILE A 135 5.49 14.43 -6.45
CA ILE A 135 5.95 13.35 -7.34
C ILE A 135 7.46 13.48 -7.63
N ASN A 136 7.97 14.71 -7.81
CA ASN A 136 9.40 14.90 -8.10
C ASN A 136 10.26 14.52 -6.90
N GLU A 137 9.82 14.84 -5.68
CA GLU A 137 10.49 14.41 -4.47
C GLU A 137 10.45 12.90 -4.29
N SER A 138 9.30 12.30 -4.52
CA SER A 138 9.10 10.86 -4.47
C SER A 138 10.00 10.14 -5.47
N PHE A 139 10.03 10.62 -6.70
CA PHE A 139 10.86 10.12 -7.78
C PHE A 139 12.34 10.19 -7.45
N SER A 140 12.83 11.31 -6.92
CA SER A 140 14.24 11.47 -6.53
C SER A 140 14.71 10.46 -5.48
N ARG A 141 13.79 9.94 -4.66
CA ARG A 141 14.05 8.91 -3.63
C ARG A 141 13.97 7.50 -4.21
N SER A 142 13.06 7.27 -5.16
CA SER A 142 12.84 5.96 -5.79
C SER A 142 13.94 5.59 -6.78
N CYS A 143 14.46 6.56 -7.54
CA CYS A 143 15.53 6.35 -8.53
C CYS A 143 16.81 5.76 -7.94
N LYS A 144 17.07 5.93 -6.64
CA LYS A 144 18.16 5.26 -5.94
C LYS A 144 18.00 3.73 -5.85
N ASN A 145 16.82 3.22 -6.15
CA ASN A 145 16.44 1.80 -6.05
C ASN A 145 16.24 1.11 -7.41
N GLY A 146 16.71 1.71 -8.54
CA GLY A 146 16.74 1.04 -9.84
C GLY A 146 15.50 1.22 -10.75
N TYR A 147 14.52 2.03 -10.39
CA TYR A 147 13.39 2.38 -11.26
C TYR A 147 13.73 3.61 -12.14
N GLU A 148 14.82 3.54 -12.90
CA GLU A 148 15.33 4.68 -13.70
C GLU A 148 14.48 5.07 -14.90
N PHE A 149 13.41 4.35 -15.24
CA PHE A 149 12.66 4.52 -16.50
C PHE A 149 11.15 4.70 -16.36
N ALA A 150 10.62 4.88 -15.14
CA ALA A 150 9.21 5.17 -15.04
C ALA A 150 8.92 6.60 -15.49
N ASP A 151 8.10 6.72 -16.52
CA ASP A 151 7.58 7.97 -17.03
C ASP A 151 6.86 8.74 -15.91
N LEU A 152 7.21 10.00 -15.69
CA LEU A 152 6.53 10.88 -14.71
C LEU A 152 5.01 10.90 -14.92
N GLU A 153 4.55 10.83 -16.18
CA GLU A 153 3.13 10.75 -16.49
C GLU A 153 2.47 9.48 -15.93
N PHE A 154 3.19 8.37 -15.87
CA PHE A 154 2.71 7.16 -15.21
C PHE A 154 2.43 7.43 -13.72
N TYR A 155 3.34 8.08 -13.01
CA TYR A 155 3.14 8.42 -11.59
C TYR A 155 2.03 9.44 -11.37
N TYR A 156 1.84 10.40 -12.29
CA TYR A 156 0.68 11.29 -12.25
C TYR A 156 -0.62 10.50 -12.38
N ARG A 157 -0.73 9.56 -13.32
CA ARG A 157 -1.91 8.70 -13.45
C ARG A 157 -2.15 7.83 -12.21
N VAL A 158 -1.09 7.25 -11.61
CA VAL A 158 -1.18 6.46 -10.38
C VAL A 158 -1.68 7.31 -9.21
N ARG A 159 -1.14 8.51 -9.06
CA ARG A 159 -1.59 9.46 -8.01
C ARG A 159 -3.05 9.85 -8.20
N ASP A 160 -3.47 10.17 -9.41
CA ASP A 160 -4.88 10.43 -9.74
C ASP A 160 -5.76 9.21 -9.43
N GLY A 161 -5.25 8.01 -9.65
CA GLY A 161 -5.89 6.77 -9.26
C GLY A 161 -6.18 6.71 -7.76
N PHE A 162 -5.20 7.04 -6.91
CA PHE A 162 -5.41 7.10 -5.46
C PHE A 162 -6.44 8.16 -5.06
N TYR A 163 -6.42 9.36 -5.67
CA TYR A 163 -7.44 10.37 -5.41
C TYR A 163 -8.85 9.91 -5.81
N ASN A 164 -8.98 9.18 -6.92
CA ASN A 164 -10.25 8.62 -7.33
C ASN A 164 -10.74 7.49 -6.42
N ILE A 165 -9.82 6.67 -5.87
CA ILE A 165 -10.14 5.65 -4.86
C ILE A 165 -10.71 6.30 -3.61
N VAL A 166 -10.11 7.39 -3.11
CA VAL A 166 -10.62 8.14 -1.94
C VAL A 166 -12.01 8.68 -2.19
N LYS A 167 -12.23 9.31 -3.35
CA LYS A 167 -13.56 9.84 -3.72
C LYS A 167 -14.64 8.76 -3.71
N LYS A 168 -14.30 7.52 -4.10
CA LYS A 168 -15.23 6.38 -4.12
C LYS A 168 -15.39 5.74 -2.74
N ASN A 169 -14.41 5.86 -1.86
CA ASN A 169 -14.36 5.17 -0.56
C ASN A 169 -14.02 6.15 0.59
N PRO A 170 -14.76 7.26 0.76
CA PRO A 170 -14.38 8.34 1.69
C PRO A 170 -14.41 7.93 3.18
N TYR A 171 -15.15 6.87 3.52
CA TYR A 171 -15.23 6.36 4.89
C TYR A 171 -14.05 5.48 5.29
N ARG A 172 -13.40 4.86 4.30
CA ARG A 172 -12.29 3.94 4.51
C ARG A 172 -10.94 4.56 4.17
N CYS A 173 -10.87 5.40 3.13
CA CYS A 173 -9.63 5.92 2.57
C CYS A 173 -9.40 7.38 2.96
N HIS A 174 -8.23 7.66 3.54
CA HIS A 174 -7.83 8.98 4.01
C HIS A 174 -6.51 9.40 3.37
N ILE A 175 -6.50 10.58 2.72
CA ILE A 175 -5.25 11.16 2.21
C ILE A 175 -4.53 11.85 3.36
N ILE A 176 -3.29 11.47 3.56
CA ILE A 176 -2.39 12.10 4.52
C ILE A 176 -1.26 12.78 3.74
N THR A 177 -1.20 14.10 3.86
CA THR A 177 -0.19 14.92 3.17
C THR A 177 0.51 15.83 4.15
N ASP A 178 1.79 16.06 3.94
CA ASP A 178 2.53 17.17 4.57
C ASP A 178 2.47 18.38 3.65
N LYS A 179 1.85 19.45 4.13
CA LYS A 179 1.70 20.71 3.37
C LYS A 179 3.03 21.37 3.00
N ASN A 180 4.10 21.06 3.73
CA ASN A 180 5.39 21.66 3.52
C ASN A 180 6.28 20.89 2.54
N ASN A 181 5.87 19.68 2.15
CA ASN A 181 6.56 18.77 1.22
C ASN A 181 8.08 18.58 1.49
N THR A 182 8.52 18.88 2.70
CA THR A 182 9.92 18.70 3.11
C THR A 182 10.03 17.39 3.87
N TYR A 183 10.46 16.32 3.21
CA TYR A 183 10.64 15.01 3.85
C TYR A 183 11.85 15.02 4.80
N ASN A 184 11.66 15.65 5.94
CA ASN A 184 12.58 15.65 7.08
C ASN A 184 11.92 14.94 8.27
N ILE A 185 12.62 14.92 9.41
CA ILE A 185 12.10 14.26 10.62
C ILE A 185 10.79 14.89 11.11
N ASP A 186 10.61 16.20 10.92
CA ASP A 186 9.42 16.93 11.33
C ASP A 186 8.21 16.53 10.46
N SER A 187 8.39 16.38 9.14
CA SER A 187 7.39 15.85 8.22
C SER A 187 6.98 14.43 8.59
N ILE A 188 7.94 13.56 8.89
CA ILE A 188 7.66 12.17 9.28
C ILE A 188 6.79 12.14 10.53
N ASN A 189 7.14 12.93 11.55
CA ASN A 189 6.39 13.02 12.79
C ASN A 189 5.00 13.65 12.58
N PHE A 190 4.91 14.69 11.75
CA PHE A 190 3.64 15.33 11.42
C PHE A 190 2.67 14.35 10.75
N ILE A 191 3.12 13.61 9.74
CA ILE A 191 2.32 12.58 9.06
C ILE A 191 1.88 11.51 10.05
N HIS A 192 2.78 11.06 10.93
CA HIS A 192 2.46 10.05 11.94
C HIS A 192 1.39 10.52 12.92
N LEU A 193 1.47 11.75 13.42
CA LEU A 193 0.44 12.33 14.29
C LEU A 193 -0.92 12.43 13.59
N LYS A 194 -0.95 12.80 12.31
CA LYS A 194 -2.18 12.81 11.51
C LYS A 194 -2.81 11.43 11.35
N ILE A 195 -2.00 10.40 11.16
CA ILE A 195 -2.47 9.02 11.11
C ILE A 195 -3.11 8.61 12.44
N ILE A 196 -2.48 8.96 13.57
CA ILE A 196 -3.03 8.68 14.91
C ILE A 196 -4.34 9.44 15.14
N GLU A 197 -4.42 10.73 14.77
CA GLU A 197 -5.67 11.51 14.86
C GLU A 197 -6.82 10.83 14.12
N VAL A 198 -6.62 10.42 12.87
CA VAL A 198 -7.64 9.72 12.08
C VAL A 198 -8.02 8.39 12.73
N LEU A 199 -7.04 7.63 13.22
CA LEU A 199 -7.29 6.34 13.84
C LEU A 199 -8.12 6.44 15.13
N GLN A 200 -8.01 7.55 15.86
CA GLN A 200 -8.79 7.80 17.08
C GLN A 200 -10.24 8.23 16.80
N MET A 201 -10.56 8.62 15.57
CA MET A 201 -11.91 9.03 15.16
C MET A 201 -12.78 7.87 14.69
N VAL A 202 -12.18 6.69 14.49
CA VAL A 202 -12.80 5.46 13.95
C VAL A 202 -12.86 4.38 15.02
#